data_e422eb3c4af1ccda092ce67da96a20c1
#
_entry.id   e422eb3c4af1ccda092ce67da96a20c1
#
_cell.length_a   1.000
_cell.length_b   1.000
_cell.length_c   1.000
_cell.angle_alpha   90.00
_cell.angle_beta   90.00
_cell.angle_gamma   90.00
#
_symmetry.space_group_name_H-M   'P 1'
#
loop_
_entity.id
_entity.type
_entity.pdbx_description
1 polymer ?
#
loop_
_entity_poly.entity_id
_entity_poly.type
_entity_poly.pdbx_seq_one_letter_code
_entity_poly.pdbx_strand_id
1 'polypeptide(L)'
;SKTTDIGDSSRALTDEEKAKGLEENIVAIDGIATITNKSNKVTNLTKDQLAKIYTGQITNWKDLGGQDEAIVVIGREAGSGTRGAFEELLGIEDQCQYAQELNETGAVLAKVAKTSGSIGYVSLDVLDDTVSPLQLDGVEPSEKTVKDGSYALQRPFVMATNGKISEQSKQVQAVFDFINSDDGQKIIEKVGLVTPNK
;
A
#
# COMPACT_ATOMS: atom_id res chain seq x y z
N SER A 1 -11.50 -20.36 14.21
CA SER A 1 -10.96 -20.64 15.54
C SER A 1 -10.65 -19.31 16.23
N LYS A 2 -11.18 -19.12 17.47
CA LYS A 2 -10.80 -17.95 18.28
C LYS A 2 -9.39 -18.15 18.83
N THR A 3 -8.38 -17.85 18.03
CA THR A 3 -6.97 -17.92 18.43
C THR A 3 -6.40 -16.55 18.81
N THR A 4 -7.10 -15.47 18.48
CA THR A 4 -6.75 -14.10 18.80
C THR A 4 -8.02 -13.26 18.98
N ASP A 5 -7.93 -12.17 19.76
CA ASP A 5 -9.03 -11.23 19.97
C ASP A 5 -9.06 -10.12 18.90
N ILE A 6 -7.90 -9.80 18.31
CA ILE A 6 -7.73 -8.80 17.26
C ILE A 6 -6.97 -9.44 16.10
N GLY A 7 -7.42 -9.20 14.89
CA GLY A 7 -6.73 -9.60 13.66
C GLY A 7 -6.33 -8.38 12.84
N ASP A 8 -5.03 -8.24 12.52
CA ASP A 8 -4.53 -7.12 11.73
C ASP A 8 -4.62 -7.41 10.24
N SER A 9 -5.08 -6.43 9.47
CA SER A 9 -5.14 -6.49 8.01
C SER A 9 -4.66 -5.18 7.38
N SER A 10 -3.86 -5.33 6.33
CA SER A 10 -3.37 -4.18 5.52
C SER A 10 -4.26 -3.89 4.30
N ARG A 11 -5.50 -4.31 4.34
CA ARG A 11 -6.58 -4.07 3.37
C ARG A 11 -7.92 -4.04 4.07
N ALA A 12 -8.95 -3.60 3.37
CA ALA A 12 -10.33 -3.77 3.84
C ALA A 12 -10.68 -5.26 4.04
N LEU A 13 -11.61 -5.54 4.92
CA LEU A 13 -12.16 -6.89 5.06
C LEU A 13 -13.01 -7.25 3.84
N THR A 14 -12.90 -8.48 3.39
CA THR A 14 -13.76 -9.01 2.33
C THR A 14 -15.19 -9.20 2.84
N ASP A 15 -16.13 -9.28 1.90
CA ASP A 15 -17.54 -9.57 2.25
C ASP A 15 -17.71 -10.91 2.98
N GLU A 16 -16.88 -11.92 2.63
CA GLU A 16 -16.86 -13.20 3.34
C GLU A 16 -16.39 -13.08 4.79
N GLU A 17 -15.38 -12.23 5.05
CA GLU A 17 -14.86 -11.97 6.39
C GLU A 17 -15.90 -11.24 7.23
N LYS A 18 -16.56 -10.22 6.67
CA LYS A 18 -17.68 -9.51 7.29
C LYS A 18 -18.87 -10.42 7.54
N ALA A 19 -19.21 -11.31 6.60
CA ALA A 19 -20.29 -12.29 6.76
C ALA A 19 -20.02 -13.32 7.88
N LYS A 20 -18.76 -13.55 8.25
CA LYS A 20 -18.34 -14.36 9.39
C LYS A 20 -18.44 -13.63 10.74
N GLY A 21 -18.93 -12.40 10.76
CA GLY A 21 -19.10 -11.57 11.96
C GLY A 21 -17.88 -10.75 12.36
N LEU A 22 -16.89 -10.61 11.46
CA LEU A 22 -15.77 -9.71 11.71
C LEU A 22 -16.18 -8.25 11.47
N GLU A 23 -15.86 -7.41 12.44
CA GLU A 23 -16.05 -5.96 12.39
C GLU A 23 -14.77 -5.28 11.93
N GLU A 24 -14.90 -4.36 10.98
CA GLU A 24 -13.81 -3.61 10.38
C GLU A 24 -13.54 -2.32 11.17
N ASN A 25 -12.47 -2.29 11.94
CA ASN A 25 -12.06 -1.10 12.67
C ASN A 25 -10.85 -0.49 11.97
N ILE A 26 -11.06 0.58 11.18
CA ILE A 26 -9.98 1.28 10.47
C ILE A 26 -9.20 2.10 11.49
N VAL A 27 -7.92 1.81 11.65
CA VAL A 27 -7.04 2.48 12.61
C VAL A 27 -6.10 3.50 11.96
N ALA A 28 -5.77 3.28 10.68
CA ALA A 28 -4.96 4.19 9.89
C ALA A 28 -5.25 4.02 8.39
N ILE A 29 -4.84 4.99 7.58
CA ILE A 29 -4.86 4.90 6.12
C ILE A 29 -3.41 5.04 5.64
N ASP A 30 -3.01 4.15 4.74
CA ASP A 30 -1.69 4.12 4.12
C ASP A 30 -1.80 4.39 2.62
N GLY A 31 -0.84 5.14 2.07
CA GLY A 31 -0.66 5.28 0.63
C GLY A 31 0.35 4.27 0.11
N ILE A 32 0.04 3.63 -1.02
CA ILE A 32 0.98 2.74 -1.70
C ILE A 32 1.69 3.55 -2.80
N ALA A 33 2.92 4.00 -2.52
CA ALA A 33 3.72 4.73 -3.48
C ALA A 33 4.32 3.80 -4.54
N THR A 34 4.11 4.11 -5.81
CA THR A 34 4.87 3.50 -6.89
C THR A 34 6.21 4.19 -6.99
N ILE A 35 7.29 3.42 -7.06
CA ILE A 35 8.67 3.91 -7.02
C ILE A 35 9.49 3.39 -8.20
N THR A 36 10.45 4.21 -8.65
CA THR A 36 11.42 3.83 -9.67
C THR A 36 12.85 4.12 -9.22
N ASN A 37 13.79 3.51 -9.92
CA ASN A 37 15.21 3.88 -9.78
C ASN A 37 15.40 5.36 -10.14
N LYS A 38 16.31 6.06 -9.46
CA LYS A 38 16.61 7.50 -9.71
C LYS A 38 17.10 7.84 -11.10
N SER A 39 17.61 6.87 -11.86
CA SER A 39 18.02 7.07 -13.26
C SER A 39 16.81 7.22 -14.20
N ASN A 40 15.63 6.77 -13.81
CA ASN A 40 14.42 6.88 -14.61
C ASN A 40 13.98 8.35 -14.76
N LYS A 41 13.56 8.72 -15.97
CA LYS A 41 13.11 10.09 -16.30
C LYS A 41 11.59 10.23 -16.34
N VAL A 42 10.85 9.13 -16.31
CA VAL A 42 9.39 9.14 -16.21
C VAL A 42 9.04 9.51 -14.77
N THR A 43 8.20 10.53 -14.60
CA THR A 43 7.80 11.04 -13.28
C THR A 43 6.32 10.87 -12.99
N ASN A 44 5.53 10.53 -14.00
CA ASN A 44 4.09 10.36 -13.89
C ASN A 44 3.61 9.20 -14.76
N LEU A 45 2.68 8.42 -14.25
CA LEU A 45 1.95 7.38 -14.98
C LEU A 45 0.45 7.56 -14.77
N THR A 46 -0.33 7.14 -15.75
CA THR A 46 -1.76 6.91 -15.48
C THR A 46 -1.96 5.56 -14.79
N LYS A 47 -3.08 5.41 -14.10
CA LYS A 47 -3.48 4.15 -13.48
C LYS A 47 -3.50 3.00 -14.50
N ASP A 48 -4.00 3.25 -15.71
CA ASP A 48 -4.01 2.28 -16.81
C ASP A 48 -2.59 1.90 -17.29
N GLN A 49 -1.68 2.87 -17.43
CA GLN A 49 -0.29 2.59 -17.77
C GLN A 49 0.41 1.75 -16.71
N LEU A 50 0.16 2.06 -15.43
CA LEU A 50 0.70 1.29 -14.31
C LEU A 50 0.19 -0.16 -14.35
N ALA A 51 -1.10 -0.38 -14.53
CA ALA A 51 -1.68 -1.71 -14.70
C ALA A 51 -1.05 -2.48 -15.88
N LYS A 52 -0.86 -1.81 -17.03
CA LYS A 52 -0.22 -2.41 -18.21
C LYS A 52 1.24 -2.79 -18.01
N ILE A 53 1.98 -2.04 -17.19
CA ILE A 53 3.35 -2.41 -16.81
C ILE A 53 3.33 -3.70 -16.00
N TYR A 54 2.51 -3.75 -14.96
CA TYR A 54 2.48 -4.91 -14.06
C TYR A 54 1.91 -6.18 -14.71
N THR A 55 1.06 -6.03 -15.72
CA THR A 55 0.54 -7.16 -16.52
C THR A 55 1.40 -7.52 -17.74
N GLY A 56 2.58 -6.88 -17.90
CA GLY A 56 3.53 -7.19 -18.98
C GLY A 56 3.12 -6.68 -20.37
N GLN A 57 2.14 -5.81 -20.47
CA GLN A 57 1.69 -5.20 -21.75
C GLN A 57 2.60 -4.04 -22.16
N ILE A 58 3.20 -3.33 -21.20
CA ILE A 58 4.24 -2.32 -21.43
C ILE A 58 5.51 -2.81 -20.75
N THR A 59 6.58 -3.01 -21.51
CA THR A 59 7.84 -3.62 -21.04
C THR A 59 9.07 -2.75 -21.25
N ASN A 60 8.91 -1.55 -21.82
CA ASN A 60 10.02 -0.63 -22.06
C ASN A 60 9.61 0.81 -21.71
N TRP A 61 10.47 1.51 -21.02
CA TRP A 61 10.23 2.89 -20.60
C TRP A 61 10.07 3.87 -21.75
N LYS A 62 10.63 3.59 -22.93
CA LYS A 62 10.47 4.46 -24.13
C LYS A 62 9.01 4.59 -24.55
N ASP A 63 8.18 3.55 -24.31
CA ASP A 63 6.76 3.57 -24.66
C ASP A 63 5.96 4.57 -23.79
N LEU A 64 6.62 5.05 -22.71
CA LEU A 64 6.09 6.01 -21.73
C LEU A 64 6.85 7.36 -21.77
N GLY A 65 7.64 7.60 -22.84
CA GLY A 65 8.43 8.81 -22.98
C GLY A 65 9.75 8.83 -22.21
N GLY A 66 10.15 7.70 -21.65
CA GLY A 66 11.43 7.50 -20.97
C GLY A 66 12.57 7.07 -21.90
N GLN A 67 13.62 6.53 -21.32
CA GLN A 67 14.79 5.99 -22.05
C GLN A 67 14.43 4.64 -22.71
N ASP A 68 15.17 4.24 -23.75
CA ASP A 68 15.05 2.89 -24.31
C ASP A 68 15.71 1.88 -23.36
N GLU A 69 14.95 1.49 -22.35
CA GLU A 69 15.36 0.61 -21.26
C GLU A 69 14.20 -0.30 -20.86
N ALA A 70 14.48 -1.60 -20.70
CA ALA A 70 13.50 -2.56 -20.28
C ALA A 70 13.01 -2.28 -18.85
N ILE A 71 11.71 -2.47 -18.62
CA ILE A 71 11.10 -2.32 -17.29
C ILE A 71 11.33 -3.61 -16.49
N VAL A 72 11.90 -3.46 -15.28
CA VAL A 72 12.10 -4.56 -14.33
C VAL A 72 11.07 -4.42 -13.20
N VAL A 73 10.03 -5.24 -13.23
CA VAL A 73 8.92 -5.18 -12.27
C VAL A 73 9.30 -5.91 -10.99
N ILE A 74 9.34 -5.20 -9.87
CA ILE A 74 9.68 -5.73 -8.54
C ILE A 74 8.47 -5.58 -7.64
N GLY A 75 8.08 -6.66 -6.97
CA GLY A 75 6.95 -6.67 -6.07
C GLY A 75 7.17 -7.48 -4.80
N ARG A 76 6.08 -7.66 -4.08
CA ARG A 76 6.02 -8.46 -2.86
C ARG A 76 5.58 -9.89 -3.19
N GLU A 77 5.91 -10.80 -2.29
CA GLU A 77 5.49 -12.20 -2.31
C GLU A 77 3.96 -12.36 -2.28
N ALA A 78 3.48 -13.50 -2.73
CA ALA A 78 2.09 -13.90 -2.56
C ALA A 78 1.72 -13.93 -1.06
N GLY A 79 0.56 -13.36 -0.71
CA GLY A 79 0.12 -13.22 0.69
C GLY A 79 0.51 -11.90 1.36
N SER A 80 1.34 -11.06 0.72
CA SER A 80 1.57 -9.68 1.20
C SER A 80 0.29 -8.85 1.10
N GLY A 81 -0.11 -8.24 2.23
CA GLY A 81 -1.26 -7.31 2.24
C GLY A 81 -1.02 -6.07 1.37
N THR A 82 0.24 -5.61 1.22
CA THR A 82 0.59 -4.50 0.32
C THR A 82 0.40 -4.90 -1.14
N ARG A 83 0.82 -6.12 -1.52
CA ARG A 83 0.60 -6.66 -2.87
C ARG A 83 -0.89 -6.80 -3.17
N GLY A 84 -1.64 -7.45 -2.28
CA GLY A 84 -3.08 -7.64 -2.47
C GLY A 84 -3.82 -6.33 -2.66
N ALA A 85 -3.56 -5.32 -1.80
CA ALA A 85 -4.18 -4.01 -1.94
C ALA A 85 -3.75 -3.28 -3.24
N PHE A 86 -2.47 -3.36 -3.64
CA PHE A 86 -1.98 -2.77 -4.88
C PHE A 86 -2.65 -3.37 -6.11
N GLU A 87 -2.71 -4.70 -6.18
CA GLU A 87 -3.33 -5.42 -7.29
C GLU A 87 -4.84 -5.17 -7.35
N GLU A 88 -5.55 -5.21 -6.21
CA GLU A 88 -6.98 -4.92 -6.09
C GLU A 88 -7.31 -3.48 -6.54
N LEU A 89 -6.56 -2.48 -6.04
CA LEU A 89 -6.76 -1.08 -6.42
C LEU A 89 -6.56 -0.82 -7.92
N LEU A 90 -5.70 -1.60 -8.57
CA LEU A 90 -5.47 -1.53 -10.01
C LEU A 90 -6.40 -2.44 -10.84
N GLY A 91 -7.11 -3.38 -10.21
CA GLY A 91 -7.96 -4.38 -10.87
C GLY A 91 -7.17 -5.41 -11.68
N ILE A 92 -6.01 -5.83 -11.16
CA ILE A 92 -5.07 -6.74 -11.85
C ILE A 92 -4.67 -7.94 -10.97
N GLU A 93 -5.53 -8.34 -10.05
CA GLU A 93 -5.30 -9.47 -9.16
C GLU A 93 -4.96 -10.73 -9.98
N ASP A 94 -3.96 -11.45 -9.55
CA ASP A 94 -3.45 -12.68 -10.20
C ASP A 94 -2.94 -12.51 -11.65
N GLN A 95 -2.79 -11.26 -12.15
CA GLN A 95 -2.33 -10.98 -13.52
C GLN A 95 -0.91 -10.41 -13.57
N CYS A 96 -0.33 -10.10 -12.43
CA CYS A 96 0.97 -9.45 -12.36
C CYS A 96 2.12 -10.36 -12.80
N GLN A 97 3.05 -9.79 -13.58
CA GLN A 97 4.27 -10.44 -14.06
C GLN A 97 5.49 -9.83 -13.38
N TYR A 98 5.82 -10.32 -12.19
CA TYR A 98 6.97 -9.85 -11.44
C TYR A 98 8.27 -10.48 -11.96
N ALA A 99 9.29 -9.66 -12.21
CA ALA A 99 10.65 -10.15 -12.44
C ALA A 99 11.30 -10.64 -11.14
N GLN A 100 10.91 -10.04 -10.01
CA GLN A 100 11.33 -10.47 -8.67
C GLN A 100 10.21 -10.22 -7.65
N GLU A 101 10.05 -11.18 -6.75
CA GLU A 101 9.19 -11.08 -5.58
C GLU A 101 10.05 -11.09 -4.30
N LEU A 102 9.76 -10.18 -3.38
CA LEU A 102 10.53 -9.99 -2.15
C LEU A 102 9.61 -10.05 -0.92
N ASN A 103 10.12 -10.54 0.20
CA ASN A 103 9.33 -10.82 1.40
C ASN A 103 9.17 -9.62 2.36
N GLU A 104 9.78 -8.47 2.05
CA GLU A 104 9.68 -7.26 2.88
C GLU A 104 9.57 -6.01 2.02
N THR A 105 8.82 -5.00 2.48
CA THR A 105 8.64 -3.73 1.77
C THR A 105 9.97 -2.96 1.64
N GLY A 106 10.78 -2.94 2.70
CA GLY A 106 12.11 -2.35 2.67
C GLY A 106 13.07 -3.04 1.68
N ALA A 107 12.89 -4.35 1.45
CA ALA A 107 13.68 -5.08 0.45
C ALA A 107 13.29 -4.66 -0.98
N VAL A 108 12.00 -4.38 -1.26
CA VAL A 108 11.55 -3.82 -2.54
C VAL A 108 12.20 -2.46 -2.77
N LEU A 109 12.13 -1.55 -1.80
CA LEU A 109 12.76 -0.23 -1.87
C LEU A 109 14.26 -0.33 -2.18
N ALA A 110 14.99 -1.12 -1.38
CA ALA A 110 16.43 -1.31 -1.57
C ALA A 110 16.79 -1.94 -2.92
N LYS A 111 15.94 -2.82 -3.46
CA LYS A 111 16.16 -3.45 -4.76
C LYS A 111 15.91 -2.47 -5.90
N VAL A 112 14.83 -1.69 -5.84
CA VAL A 112 14.53 -0.64 -6.82
C VAL A 112 15.64 0.40 -6.84
N ALA A 113 16.16 0.85 -5.69
CA ALA A 113 17.25 1.80 -5.61
C ALA A 113 18.53 1.34 -6.35
N LYS A 114 18.77 0.03 -6.42
CA LYS A 114 19.99 -0.57 -6.99
C LYS A 114 19.82 -1.14 -8.41
N THR A 115 18.61 -1.13 -8.96
CA THR A 115 18.32 -1.77 -10.26
C THR A 115 17.85 -0.71 -11.26
N SER A 116 18.65 -0.42 -12.27
CA SER A 116 18.25 0.46 -13.37
C SER A 116 17.01 -0.11 -14.09
N GLY A 117 16.15 0.77 -14.60
CA GLY A 117 14.93 0.39 -15.27
C GLY A 117 13.84 -0.22 -14.36
N SER A 118 14.10 -0.34 -13.06
CA SER A 118 13.12 -0.97 -12.16
C SER A 118 11.96 -0.07 -11.77
N ILE A 119 10.82 -0.72 -11.52
CA ILE A 119 9.62 -0.18 -10.89
C ILE A 119 9.20 -1.12 -9.75
N GLY A 120 8.69 -0.55 -8.67
CA GLY A 120 8.16 -1.27 -7.53
C GLY A 120 7.08 -0.46 -6.81
N TYR A 121 6.57 -0.99 -5.73
CA TYR A 121 5.62 -0.29 -4.85
C TYR A 121 5.99 -0.52 -3.38
N VAL A 122 5.77 0.51 -2.58
CA VAL A 122 6.02 0.49 -1.13
C VAL A 122 4.94 1.28 -0.41
N SER A 123 4.76 1.03 0.88
CA SER A 123 3.98 1.90 1.75
C SER A 123 4.70 3.24 1.94
N LEU A 124 3.95 4.33 2.11
CA LEU A 124 4.52 5.67 2.30
C LEU A 124 5.42 5.77 3.53
N ASP A 125 5.16 4.98 4.58
CA ASP A 125 5.95 4.98 5.82
C ASP A 125 7.41 4.54 5.64
N VAL A 126 7.71 3.78 4.57
CA VAL A 126 9.08 3.32 4.26
C VAL A 126 9.71 4.07 3.10
N LEU A 127 9.00 5.02 2.49
CA LEU A 127 9.53 5.79 1.35
C LEU A 127 10.66 6.72 1.81
N ASP A 128 11.78 6.65 1.10
CA ASP A 128 12.94 7.51 1.35
C ASP A 128 13.50 8.13 0.05
N ASP A 129 14.57 8.88 0.19
CA ASP A 129 15.22 9.60 -0.92
C ASP A 129 16.14 8.74 -1.79
N THR A 130 16.22 7.42 -1.59
CA THR A 130 17.04 6.52 -2.42
C THR A 130 16.38 6.14 -3.74
N VAL A 131 15.08 6.34 -3.86
CA VAL A 131 14.25 6.08 -5.03
C VAL A 131 13.51 7.32 -5.49
N SER A 132 12.84 7.25 -6.64
CA SER A 132 11.96 8.32 -7.15
C SER A 132 10.50 7.85 -7.08
N PRO A 133 9.65 8.48 -6.27
CA PRO A 133 8.22 8.22 -6.32
C PRO A 133 7.62 8.75 -7.62
N LEU A 134 6.68 8.00 -8.20
CA LEU A 134 5.91 8.41 -9.37
C LEU A 134 4.60 9.07 -8.95
N GLN A 135 4.24 10.12 -9.66
CA GLN A 135 2.86 10.61 -9.65
C GLN A 135 1.94 9.58 -10.32
N LEU A 136 0.72 9.47 -9.85
CA LEU A 136 -0.33 8.69 -10.48
C LEU A 136 -1.46 9.64 -10.90
N ASP A 137 -1.76 9.67 -12.21
CA ASP A 137 -2.71 10.61 -12.80
C ASP A 137 -2.44 12.09 -12.42
N GLY A 138 -1.15 12.44 -12.27
CA GLY A 138 -0.70 13.77 -11.87
C GLY A 138 -0.73 14.05 -10.37
N VAL A 139 -1.08 13.08 -9.53
CA VAL A 139 -1.13 13.22 -8.06
C VAL A 139 0.09 12.56 -7.42
N GLU A 140 0.80 13.30 -6.58
CA GLU A 140 1.96 12.79 -5.82
C GLU A 140 1.52 11.86 -4.68
N PRO A 141 2.26 10.76 -4.41
CA PRO A 141 2.07 9.96 -3.21
C PRO A 141 2.60 10.73 -1.99
N SER A 142 1.70 11.25 -1.17
CA SER A 142 2.04 11.99 0.05
C SER A 142 0.95 11.83 1.12
N GLU A 143 1.32 12.06 2.37
CA GLU A 143 0.33 12.07 3.47
C GLU A 143 -0.85 13.02 3.18
N LYS A 144 -0.55 14.20 2.59
CA LYS A 144 -1.57 15.20 2.24
C LYS A 144 -2.58 14.64 1.23
N THR A 145 -2.08 14.03 0.13
CA THR A 145 -2.93 13.54 -0.95
C THR A 145 -3.66 12.24 -0.59
N VAL A 146 -3.12 11.47 0.34
CA VAL A 146 -3.83 10.34 0.98
C VAL A 146 -4.92 10.86 1.90
N LYS A 147 -4.63 11.88 2.72
CA LYS A 147 -5.60 12.46 3.67
C LYS A 147 -6.79 13.14 3.00
N ASP A 148 -6.55 13.86 1.91
CA ASP A 148 -7.63 14.52 1.15
C ASP A 148 -8.34 13.59 0.14
N GLY A 149 -7.88 12.33 0.02
CA GLY A 149 -8.47 11.31 -0.84
C GLY A 149 -8.14 11.45 -2.33
N SER A 150 -7.24 12.37 -2.72
CA SER A 150 -6.89 12.59 -4.12
C SER A 150 -5.93 11.53 -4.68
N TYR A 151 -5.10 10.89 -3.84
CA TYR A 151 -4.21 9.82 -4.27
C TYR A 151 -4.95 8.48 -4.36
N ALA A 152 -4.96 7.88 -5.55
CA ALA A 152 -5.82 6.73 -5.85
C ALA A 152 -5.37 5.40 -5.21
N LEU A 153 -4.05 5.23 -4.94
CA LEU A 153 -3.53 4.01 -4.33
C LEU A 153 -3.40 4.17 -2.81
N GLN A 154 -4.54 4.14 -2.12
CA GLN A 154 -4.60 4.18 -0.68
C GLN A 154 -5.42 3.02 -0.13
N ARG A 155 -5.08 2.55 1.07
CA ARG A 155 -5.69 1.40 1.72
C ARG A 155 -5.89 1.63 3.21
N PRO A 156 -6.91 1.04 3.83
CA PRO A 156 -7.04 1.05 5.27
C PRO A 156 -6.08 0.04 5.92
N PHE A 157 -5.57 0.40 7.09
CA PHE A 157 -5.09 -0.56 8.07
C PHE A 157 -6.22 -0.85 9.05
N VAL A 158 -6.55 -2.11 9.16
CA VAL A 158 -7.72 -2.61 9.90
C VAL A 158 -7.27 -3.47 11.07
N MET A 159 -7.85 -3.23 12.23
CA MET A 159 -7.82 -4.15 13.36
C MET A 159 -9.21 -4.80 13.47
N ALA A 160 -9.34 -6.01 12.97
CA ALA A 160 -10.60 -6.73 12.94
C ALA A 160 -10.92 -7.34 14.30
N THR A 161 -12.18 -7.21 14.74
CA THR A 161 -12.71 -7.84 15.95
C THR A 161 -13.88 -8.76 15.61
N ASN A 162 -14.14 -9.76 16.45
CA ASN A 162 -15.35 -10.59 16.31
C ASN A 162 -16.54 -9.88 16.97
N GLY A 163 -17.30 -9.10 16.19
CA GLY A 163 -18.31 -8.18 16.69
C GLY A 163 -17.75 -6.82 17.11
N LYS A 164 -18.60 -5.93 17.61
CA LYS A 164 -18.28 -4.54 17.94
C LYS A 164 -17.25 -4.40 19.05
N ILE A 165 -16.45 -3.35 19.04
CA ILE A 165 -15.47 -3.02 20.09
C ILE A 165 -16.14 -3.00 21.48
N SER A 166 -17.34 -2.43 21.60
CA SER A 166 -18.07 -2.36 22.87
C SER A 166 -18.44 -3.73 23.47
N GLU A 167 -18.41 -4.78 22.67
CA GLU A 167 -18.72 -6.16 23.05
C GLU A 167 -17.46 -6.97 23.40
N GLN A 168 -16.28 -6.40 23.19
CA GLN A 168 -15.00 -7.05 23.44
C GLN A 168 -14.60 -6.97 24.92
N SER A 169 -13.51 -7.66 25.26
CA SER A 169 -12.92 -7.58 26.60
C SER A 169 -12.45 -6.16 26.92
N LYS A 170 -12.35 -5.80 28.20
CA LYS A 170 -11.85 -4.50 28.63
C LYS A 170 -10.43 -4.20 28.13
N GLN A 171 -9.61 -5.23 27.95
CA GLN A 171 -8.26 -5.12 27.39
C GLN A 171 -8.29 -4.70 25.93
N VAL A 172 -9.15 -5.34 25.13
CA VAL A 172 -9.34 -4.97 23.72
C VAL A 172 -9.88 -3.54 23.60
N GLN A 173 -10.92 -3.20 24.39
CA GLN A 173 -11.47 -1.83 24.40
C GLN A 173 -10.39 -0.79 24.72
N ALA A 174 -9.54 -1.05 25.73
CA ALA A 174 -8.46 -0.14 26.11
C ALA A 174 -7.42 0.06 24.99
N VAL A 175 -7.15 -0.95 24.15
CA VAL A 175 -6.28 -0.80 22.97
C VAL A 175 -6.90 0.18 21.97
N PHE A 176 -8.18 0.04 21.64
CA PHE A 176 -8.86 0.94 20.73
C PHE A 176 -9.03 2.35 21.31
N ASP A 177 -9.31 2.46 22.62
CA ASP A 177 -9.37 3.75 23.31
C ASP A 177 -8.02 4.50 23.21
N PHE A 178 -6.90 3.77 23.39
CA PHE A 178 -5.57 4.35 23.23
C PHE A 178 -5.29 4.75 21.77
N ILE A 179 -5.57 3.89 20.79
CA ILE A 179 -5.39 4.20 19.37
C ILE A 179 -6.18 5.46 18.98
N ASN A 180 -7.40 5.62 19.49
CA ASN A 180 -8.27 6.76 19.21
C ASN A 180 -7.97 8.00 20.07
N SER A 181 -7.06 7.91 21.04
CA SER A 181 -6.63 9.05 21.84
C SER A 181 -5.71 9.99 21.04
N ASP A 182 -5.55 11.24 21.50
CA ASP A 182 -4.64 12.19 20.87
C ASP A 182 -3.19 11.67 20.80
N ASP A 183 -2.76 10.89 21.79
CA ASP A 183 -1.41 10.34 21.80
C ASP A 183 -1.27 9.17 20.82
N GLY A 184 -2.28 8.31 20.73
CA GLY A 184 -2.32 7.24 19.71
C GLY A 184 -2.33 7.80 18.29
N GLN A 185 -3.13 8.83 18.03
CA GLN A 185 -3.20 9.49 16.72
C GLN A 185 -1.86 10.14 16.34
N LYS A 186 -1.18 10.82 17.28
CA LYS A 186 0.18 11.37 17.04
C LYS A 186 1.22 10.29 16.71
N ILE A 187 1.08 9.09 17.29
CA ILE A 187 1.98 7.97 16.96
C ILE A 187 1.75 7.52 15.52
N ILE A 188 0.49 7.38 15.09
CA ILE A 188 0.12 7.02 13.72
C ILE A 188 0.71 8.04 12.72
N GLU A 189 0.52 9.34 12.98
CA GLU A 189 1.05 10.41 12.13
C GLU A 189 2.59 10.42 12.10
N LYS A 190 3.23 10.14 13.25
CA LYS A 190 4.71 10.13 13.34
C LYS A 190 5.37 9.05 12.50
N VAL A 191 4.68 7.95 12.23
CA VAL A 191 5.18 6.87 11.37
C VAL A 191 4.78 7.05 9.90
N GLY A 192 4.24 8.22 9.50
CA GLY A 192 3.91 8.53 8.10
C GLY A 192 2.56 7.99 7.63
N LEU A 193 1.73 7.48 8.54
CA LEU A 193 0.37 7.04 8.24
C LEU A 193 -0.65 8.16 8.46
N VAL A 194 -1.79 8.05 7.80
CA VAL A 194 -2.87 9.02 7.92
C VAL A 194 -3.93 8.50 8.88
N THR A 195 -4.35 9.35 9.81
CA THR A 195 -5.46 9.04 10.72
C THR A 195 -6.79 9.06 9.98
N PRO A 196 -7.71 8.11 10.23
CA PRO A 196 -9.03 8.14 9.63
C PRO A 196 -9.77 9.43 10.03
N ASN A 197 -10.47 10.04 9.07
CA ASN A 197 -11.37 11.16 9.40
C ASN A 197 -12.47 10.65 10.34
N LYS A 198 -12.59 11.29 11.51
CA LYS A 198 -13.66 11.01 12.49
C LYS A 198 -15.00 11.50 11.98
#